data_f3271ee21d432f60a283397d7b6c7227
#
_entry.id   f3271ee21d432f60a283397d7b6c7227
#
_cell.length_a   1.000
_cell.length_b   1.000
_cell.length_c   1.000
_cell.angle_alpha   90.00
_cell.angle_beta   90.00
_cell.angle_gamma   90.00
#
_symmetry.space_group_name_H-M   'P 1'
#
loop_
_entity.id
_entity.type
_entity.pdbx_description
1 polymer ?
#
loop_
_entity_poly.entity_id
_entity_poly.type
_entity_poly.pdbx_seq_one_letter_code
_entity_poly.pdbx_strand_id
1 'polypeptide(L)'
;MSELSMNNNVRITTRSLLAWLLLVAAHVSALDSDREQPIQIEADEAVRDEIVGETRYEGNVVLTQGSLRITADRIAIRHDAKGADAILATGQPARLVQQPAPEQAPVEASALRIEYRRSEDLVRLIDDAKIKQDGSILSGDSIDYIVSKRTVKAAGNGGSGGDRRVEVVI
;
A
#
# COMPACT_ATOMS: atom_id res chain seq x y z
N MET A 1 31.84 74.36 -34.01
CA MET A 1 31.26 74.80 -32.72
C MET A 1 30.26 73.80 -32.28
N SER A 2 30.66 73.18 -31.20
CA SER A 2 29.90 72.58 -30.03
C SER A 2 28.89 71.52 -30.41
N GLU A 3 29.29 70.28 -30.15
CA GLU A 3 29.11 69.54 -28.90
C GLU A 3 27.64 69.44 -28.44
N LEU A 4 27.10 68.29 -28.45
CA LEU A 4 26.70 67.68 -27.17
C LEU A 4 26.25 66.17 -27.31
N SER A 5 27.10 65.36 -26.79
CA SER A 5 26.89 64.00 -26.36
C SER A 5 25.67 63.88 -25.47
N MET A 6 24.82 62.89 -25.69
CA MET A 6 24.01 62.34 -24.61
C MET A 6 23.97 60.81 -24.65
N ASN A 7 24.85 60.27 -23.89
CA ASN A 7 24.89 58.88 -23.46
C ASN A 7 23.68 58.59 -22.56
N ASN A 8 22.76 57.72 -22.98
CA ASN A 8 21.77 57.14 -22.06
C ASN A 8 22.14 55.67 -21.81
N ASN A 9 22.93 55.49 -20.79
CA ASN A 9 23.14 54.17 -20.16
C ASN A 9 21.85 53.69 -19.48
N VAL A 10 21.08 52.85 -20.15
CA VAL A 10 20.02 52.07 -19.52
C VAL A 10 20.69 50.94 -18.74
N ARG A 11 20.87 51.16 -17.46
CA ARG A 11 21.24 50.09 -16.51
C ARG A 11 20.00 49.21 -16.28
N ILE A 12 19.87 48.14 -17.03
CA ILE A 12 18.92 47.07 -16.73
C ILE A 12 19.42 46.37 -15.49
N THR A 13 18.74 46.62 -14.40
CA THR A 13 19.02 45.96 -13.10
C THR A 13 18.62 44.49 -13.17
N THR A 14 19.62 43.63 -13.23
CA THR A 14 19.57 42.15 -13.27
C THR A 14 19.08 41.55 -11.96
N ARG A 15 18.18 42.19 -11.24
CA ARG A 15 17.69 41.74 -9.91
C ARG A 15 16.30 41.14 -9.91
N SER A 16 15.60 41.10 -11.02
CA SER A 16 14.20 40.63 -11.07
C SER A 16 14.01 39.23 -11.69
N LEU A 17 15.07 38.56 -12.13
CA LEU A 17 14.99 37.25 -12.78
C LEU A 17 15.30 36.07 -11.85
N LEU A 18 15.69 36.30 -10.58
CA LEU A 18 16.02 35.26 -9.63
C LEU A 18 14.86 34.87 -8.69
N ALA A 19 13.72 35.54 -8.77
CA ALA A 19 12.59 35.31 -7.87
C ALA A 19 11.54 34.33 -8.39
N TRP A 20 11.68 33.80 -9.61
CA TRP A 20 10.69 32.92 -10.24
C TRP A 20 11.13 31.44 -10.35
N LEU A 21 12.29 31.06 -9.78
CA LEU A 21 12.80 29.69 -9.86
C LEU A 21 12.67 28.87 -8.59
N LEU A 22 11.88 29.30 -7.61
CA LEU A 22 11.78 28.63 -6.30
C LEU A 22 10.40 28.05 -5.97
N LEU A 23 9.52 27.85 -6.96
CA LEU A 23 8.16 27.37 -6.69
C LEU A 23 7.81 26.05 -7.41
N VAL A 24 8.78 25.19 -7.69
CA VAL A 24 8.50 23.85 -8.24
C VAL A 24 9.30 22.81 -7.46
N ALA A 25 9.02 22.64 -6.18
CA ALA A 25 9.54 21.52 -5.41
C ALA A 25 8.59 21.16 -4.26
N ALA A 26 7.36 20.74 -4.58
CA ALA A 26 6.45 20.20 -3.59
C ALA A 26 5.46 19.22 -4.22
N HIS A 27 5.96 18.16 -4.83
CA HIS A 27 5.10 17.01 -5.19
C HIS A 27 5.92 15.73 -5.23
N VAL A 28 6.46 15.31 -4.11
CA VAL A 28 6.86 13.90 -3.97
C VAL A 28 6.67 13.54 -2.51
N SER A 29 5.86 12.55 -2.26
CA SER A 29 5.80 11.75 -1.05
C SER A 29 4.41 11.67 -0.42
N ALA A 30 3.48 10.96 -1.06
CA ALA A 30 2.24 10.58 -0.39
C ALA A 30 2.13 9.08 -0.08
N LEU A 31 3.13 8.26 -0.45
CA LEU A 31 3.01 6.80 -0.37
C LEU A 31 3.98 6.10 0.58
N ASP A 32 5.11 6.70 0.89
CA ASP A 32 5.92 6.22 2.01
C ASP A 32 5.25 6.49 3.36
N SER A 33 4.27 7.41 3.40
CA SER A 33 3.58 7.81 4.62
C SER A 33 2.68 6.72 5.22
N ASP A 34 2.07 5.83 4.41
CA ASP A 34 1.14 4.82 4.96
C ASP A 34 1.84 3.86 5.93
N ARG A 35 3.06 3.43 5.61
CA ARG A 35 3.86 2.52 6.44
C ARG A 35 4.40 3.18 7.71
N GLU A 36 4.52 4.49 7.70
CA GLU A 36 4.95 5.29 8.85
C GLU A 36 3.78 5.63 9.76
N GLN A 37 2.52 5.46 9.29
CA GLN A 37 1.35 5.67 10.10
C GLN A 37 1.21 4.57 11.16
N PRO A 38 0.69 4.92 12.34
CA PRO A 38 0.42 3.92 13.37
C PRO A 38 -0.60 2.90 12.88
N ILE A 39 -0.38 1.64 13.27
CA ILE A 39 -1.38 0.59 13.10
C ILE A 39 -2.44 0.76 14.19
N GLN A 40 -3.69 0.89 13.80
CA GLN A 40 -4.86 0.90 14.69
C GLN A 40 -5.65 -0.38 14.47
N ILE A 41 -6.14 -0.99 15.57
CA ILE A 41 -6.88 -2.25 15.52
C ILE A 41 -8.09 -2.15 16.43
N GLU A 42 -9.23 -2.53 15.89
CA GLU A 42 -10.49 -2.73 16.61
C GLU A 42 -10.85 -4.22 16.55
N ALA A 43 -11.26 -4.82 17.65
CA ALA A 43 -11.65 -6.23 17.74
C ALA A 43 -12.51 -6.46 18.98
N ASP A 44 -13.24 -7.58 19.02
CA ASP A 44 -14.01 -7.97 20.21
C ASP A 44 -13.11 -8.47 21.34
N GLU A 45 -11.98 -9.14 20.99
CA GLU A 45 -11.02 -9.69 21.93
C GLU A 45 -9.58 -9.51 21.43
N ALA A 46 -8.64 -9.32 22.36
CA ALA A 46 -7.22 -9.26 22.06
C ALA A 46 -6.40 -10.02 23.11
N VAL A 47 -5.48 -10.87 22.64
CA VAL A 47 -4.54 -11.63 23.47
C VAL A 47 -3.13 -11.41 22.99
N ARG A 48 -2.25 -10.97 23.91
CA ARG A 48 -0.82 -10.80 23.64
C ARG A 48 -0.01 -11.90 24.31
N ASP A 49 0.76 -12.63 23.53
CA ASP A 49 1.75 -13.58 23.99
C ASP A 49 3.15 -12.96 23.85
N GLU A 50 3.73 -12.57 24.99
CA GLU A 50 5.06 -11.92 24.99
C GLU A 50 6.21 -12.91 24.79
N ILE A 51 5.98 -14.21 25.07
CA ILE A 51 7.01 -15.25 24.89
C ILE A 51 7.18 -15.53 23.40
N VAL A 52 6.07 -15.65 22.66
CA VAL A 52 6.06 -15.89 21.23
C VAL A 52 6.26 -14.60 20.43
N GLY A 53 6.01 -13.44 21.03
CA GLY A 53 6.06 -12.14 20.38
C GLY A 53 4.90 -11.92 19.41
N GLU A 54 3.72 -12.46 19.72
CA GLU A 54 2.53 -12.39 18.88
C GLU A 54 1.35 -11.78 19.64
N THR A 55 0.58 -10.93 18.94
CA THR A 55 -0.71 -10.45 19.43
C THR A 55 -1.81 -10.97 18.50
N ARG A 56 -2.83 -11.60 19.06
CA ARG A 56 -4.01 -12.08 18.35
C ARG A 56 -5.22 -11.24 18.69
N TYR A 57 -5.98 -10.91 17.67
CA TYR A 57 -7.24 -10.19 17.73
C TYR A 57 -8.33 -11.06 17.13
N GLU A 58 -9.48 -11.16 17.78
CA GLU A 58 -10.59 -12.02 17.38
C GLU A 58 -11.92 -11.28 17.43
N GLY A 59 -12.81 -11.60 16.49
CA GLY A 59 -14.16 -11.04 16.35
C GLY A 59 -14.17 -9.66 15.73
N ASN A 60 -14.84 -9.54 14.57
CA ASN A 60 -15.07 -8.28 13.84
C ASN A 60 -13.81 -7.40 13.69
N VAL A 61 -12.67 -8.04 13.42
CA VAL A 61 -11.39 -7.34 13.46
C VAL A 61 -11.25 -6.39 12.29
N VAL A 62 -10.89 -5.14 12.61
CA VAL A 62 -10.56 -4.08 11.65
C VAL A 62 -9.17 -3.55 11.98
N LEU A 63 -8.24 -3.67 11.02
CA LEU A 63 -6.92 -3.08 11.09
C LEU A 63 -6.83 -1.94 10.07
N THR A 64 -6.30 -0.81 10.50
CA THR A 64 -6.03 0.34 9.61
C THR A 64 -4.60 0.82 9.79
N GLN A 65 -3.95 1.21 8.67
CA GLN A 65 -2.64 1.86 8.65
C GLN A 65 -2.58 2.78 7.42
N GLY A 66 -2.69 4.09 7.63
CA GLY A 66 -2.84 5.03 6.53
C GLY A 66 -4.06 4.68 5.66
N SER A 67 -3.86 4.43 4.38
CA SER A 67 -4.91 4.01 3.45
C SER A 67 -5.22 2.51 3.48
N LEU A 68 -4.33 1.70 4.10
CA LEU A 68 -4.54 0.26 4.25
C LEU A 68 -5.64 -0.02 5.26
N ARG A 69 -6.62 -0.83 4.87
CA ARG A 69 -7.67 -1.36 5.74
C ARG A 69 -7.79 -2.87 5.53
N ILE A 70 -7.70 -3.63 6.61
CA ILE A 70 -7.95 -5.07 6.61
C ILE A 70 -9.13 -5.37 7.52
N THR A 71 -10.08 -6.18 7.05
CA THR A 71 -11.20 -6.70 7.83
C THR A 71 -11.16 -8.21 7.82
N ALA A 72 -11.34 -8.85 8.99
CA ALA A 72 -11.22 -10.29 9.14
C ALA A 72 -11.96 -10.78 10.39
N ASP A 73 -12.16 -12.09 10.51
CA ASP A 73 -12.67 -12.72 11.73
C ASP A 73 -11.57 -12.77 12.80
N ARG A 74 -10.31 -12.93 12.35
CA ARG A 74 -9.12 -12.98 13.21
C ARG A 74 -7.93 -12.33 12.53
N ILE A 75 -7.13 -11.60 13.30
CA ILE A 75 -5.81 -11.09 12.86
C ILE A 75 -4.77 -11.46 13.91
N ALA A 76 -3.66 -12.08 13.48
CA ALA A 76 -2.47 -12.29 14.29
C ALA A 76 -1.34 -11.40 13.78
N ILE A 77 -0.68 -10.71 14.69
CA ILE A 77 0.47 -9.84 14.38
C ILE A 77 1.69 -10.37 15.11
N ARG A 78 2.70 -10.70 14.33
CA ARG A 78 4.03 -11.04 14.88
C ARG A 78 4.89 -9.79 14.91
N HIS A 79 5.55 -9.59 16.02
CA HIS A 79 6.43 -8.46 16.26
C HIS A 79 7.88 -8.92 16.23
N ASP A 80 8.73 -8.15 15.55
CA ASP A 80 10.17 -8.23 15.66
C ASP A 80 10.73 -7.02 16.43
N ALA A 81 12.06 -6.88 16.50
CA ALA A 81 12.72 -5.76 17.17
C ALA A 81 12.40 -4.39 16.53
N LYS A 82 11.85 -4.35 15.30
CA LYS A 82 11.51 -3.13 14.55
C LYS A 82 9.99 -2.85 14.56
N GLY A 83 9.19 -3.70 15.20
CA GLY A 83 7.75 -3.56 15.28
C GLY A 83 6.99 -4.73 14.65
N ALA A 84 5.81 -4.48 14.07
CA ALA A 84 5.05 -5.51 13.37
C ALA A 84 5.77 -5.94 12.08
N ASP A 85 6.19 -7.20 12.01
CA ASP A 85 6.88 -7.78 10.83
C ASP A 85 5.91 -8.56 9.94
N ALA A 86 5.02 -9.32 10.53
CA ALA A 86 4.05 -10.11 9.78
C ALA A 86 2.64 -9.97 10.35
N ILE A 87 1.66 -9.84 9.45
CA ILE A 87 0.24 -9.80 9.76
C ILE A 87 -0.41 -10.97 9.03
N LEU A 88 -1.15 -11.79 9.77
CA LEU A 88 -1.96 -12.88 9.25
C LEU A 88 -3.43 -12.58 9.53
N ALA A 89 -4.22 -12.33 8.51
CA ALA A 89 -5.66 -12.15 8.61
C ALA A 89 -6.38 -13.40 8.06
N THR A 90 -7.37 -13.88 8.80
CA THR A 90 -8.22 -15.01 8.41
C THR A 90 -9.69 -14.63 8.54
N GLY A 91 -10.51 -15.05 7.56
CA GLY A 91 -11.94 -14.74 7.52
C GLY A 91 -12.67 -15.46 6.41
N GLN A 92 -13.99 -15.20 6.26
CA GLN A 92 -14.83 -15.86 5.24
C GLN A 92 -15.55 -14.83 4.34
N PRO A 93 -14.84 -14.10 3.48
CA PRO A 93 -13.37 -13.96 3.41
C PRO A 93 -12.82 -12.84 4.29
N ALA A 94 -11.52 -12.88 4.55
CA ALA A 94 -10.77 -11.69 4.93
C ALA A 94 -10.65 -10.76 3.71
N ARG A 95 -10.65 -9.44 3.96
CA ARG A 95 -10.62 -8.40 2.93
C ARG A 95 -9.52 -7.40 3.21
N LEU A 96 -8.90 -6.92 2.15
CA LEU A 96 -7.91 -5.86 2.17
C LEU A 96 -8.31 -4.79 1.16
N VAL A 97 -8.24 -3.53 1.56
CA VAL A 97 -8.36 -2.37 0.67
C VAL A 97 -7.17 -1.46 0.92
N GLN A 98 -6.54 -0.99 -0.14
CA GLN A 98 -5.45 -0.01 -0.08
C GLN A 98 -5.53 0.95 -1.24
N GLN A 99 -5.26 2.24 -0.97
CA GLN A 99 -5.15 3.29 -1.98
C GLN A 99 -3.67 3.47 -2.35
N PRO A 100 -3.20 2.96 -3.52
CA PRO A 100 -1.78 3.01 -3.87
C PRO A 100 -1.26 4.43 -4.10
N ALA A 101 -2.10 5.32 -4.60
CA ALA A 101 -1.84 6.74 -4.79
C ALA A 101 -3.15 7.53 -4.82
N PRO A 102 -3.14 8.84 -4.53
CA PRO A 102 -4.37 9.66 -4.45
C PRO A 102 -5.23 9.62 -5.71
N GLU A 103 -4.61 9.48 -6.89
CA GLU A 103 -5.30 9.48 -8.19
C GLU A 103 -5.45 8.08 -8.82
N GLN A 104 -5.05 7.02 -8.11
CA GLN A 104 -5.19 5.64 -8.59
C GLN A 104 -6.41 5.00 -7.97
N ALA A 105 -7.01 4.05 -8.69
CA ALA A 105 -8.08 3.25 -8.12
C ALA A 105 -7.57 2.41 -6.93
N PRO A 106 -8.38 2.22 -5.88
CA PRO A 106 -8.01 1.35 -4.78
C PRO A 106 -7.79 -0.08 -5.26
N VAL A 107 -6.83 -0.75 -4.63
CA VAL A 107 -6.66 -2.20 -4.72
C VAL A 107 -7.59 -2.82 -3.70
N GLU A 108 -8.50 -3.66 -4.16
CA GLU A 108 -9.38 -4.47 -3.33
C GLU A 108 -8.95 -5.93 -3.43
N ALA A 109 -8.67 -6.57 -2.31
CA ALA A 109 -8.29 -7.98 -2.27
C ALA A 109 -9.13 -8.76 -1.27
N SER A 110 -9.36 -10.04 -1.53
CA SER A 110 -10.04 -10.95 -0.62
C SER A 110 -9.49 -12.37 -0.75
N ALA A 111 -9.48 -13.12 0.36
CA ALA A 111 -9.11 -14.52 0.43
C ALA A 111 -9.57 -15.10 1.77
N LEU A 112 -9.54 -16.42 1.94
CA LEU A 112 -9.76 -16.99 3.26
C LEU A 112 -8.63 -16.64 4.22
N ARG A 113 -7.41 -16.44 3.67
CA ARG A 113 -6.23 -16.04 4.42
C ARG A 113 -5.41 -15.00 3.66
N ILE A 114 -5.05 -13.93 4.34
CA ILE A 114 -4.19 -12.85 3.82
C ILE A 114 -2.95 -12.79 4.72
N GLU A 115 -1.77 -12.98 4.14
CA GLU A 115 -0.49 -12.79 4.81
C GLU A 115 0.18 -11.53 4.27
N TYR A 116 0.50 -10.59 5.15
CA TYR A 116 1.33 -9.44 4.82
C TYR A 116 2.66 -9.56 5.54
N ARG A 117 3.75 -9.58 4.78
CA ARG A 117 5.12 -9.62 5.27
C ARG A 117 5.81 -8.31 4.94
N ARG A 118 6.00 -7.51 5.97
CA ARG A 118 6.55 -6.17 5.82
C ARG A 118 7.99 -6.18 5.31
N SER A 119 8.81 -7.09 5.81
CA SER A 119 10.22 -7.24 5.41
C SER A 119 10.39 -7.63 3.93
N GLU A 120 9.43 -8.36 3.38
CA GLU A 120 9.43 -8.81 1.97
C GLU A 120 8.61 -7.90 1.06
N ASP A 121 7.88 -6.94 1.64
CA ASP A 121 6.92 -6.09 0.93
C ASP A 121 5.87 -6.88 0.15
N LEU A 122 5.47 -8.02 0.72
CA LEU A 122 4.65 -9.04 0.09
C LEU A 122 3.30 -9.15 0.77
N VAL A 123 2.23 -9.06 -0.01
CA VAL A 123 0.88 -9.51 0.35
C VAL A 123 0.60 -10.81 -0.37
N ARG A 124 0.32 -11.87 0.36
CA ARG A 124 -0.07 -13.19 -0.17
C ARG A 124 -1.52 -13.46 0.20
N LEU A 125 -2.33 -13.69 -0.81
CA LEU A 125 -3.72 -14.12 -0.71
C LEU A 125 -3.75 -15.64 -0.90
N ILE A 126 -4.43 -16.38 -0.04
CA ILE A 126 -4.44 -17.84 -0.04
C ILE A 126 -5.88 -18.31 0.16
N ASP A 127 -6.27 -19.25 -0.66
CA ASP A 127 -7.58 -19.86 -0.74
C ASP A 127 -8.69 -18.87 -1.14
N ASP A 128 -9.33 -19.13 -2.27
CA ASP A 128 -10.35 -18.28 -2.90
C ASP A 128 -9.85 -16.83 -3.10
N ALA A 129 -8.59 -16.73 -3.53
CA ALA A 129 -7.90 -15.46 -3.71
C ALA A 129 -8.50 -14.65 -4.86
N LYS A 130 -8.75 -13.38 -4.62
CA LYS A 130 -9.23 -12.40 -5.61
C LYS A 130 -8.59 -11.06 -5.36
N ILE A 131 -8.17 -10.39 -6.45
CA ILE A 131 -7.72 -9.00 -6.43
C ILE A 131 -8.42 -8.23 -7.54
N LYS A 132 -8.85 -7.01 -7.23
CA LYS A 132 -9.51 -6.10 -8.17
C LYS A 132 -8.76 -4.77 -8.14
N GLN A 133 -8.45 -4.26 -9.32
CA GLN A 133 -7.84 -2.94 -9.53
C GLN A 133 -8.21 -2.42 -10.92
N ASP A 134 -8.54 -1.14 -11.04
CA ASP A 134 -8.85 -0.46 -12.32
C ASP A 134 -9.89 -1.20 -13.20
N GLY A 135 -10.89 -1.82 -12.56
CA GLY A 135 -11.90 -2.60 -13.27
C GLY A 135 -11.50 -4.04 -13.61
N SER A 136 -10.23 -4.36 -13.56
CA SER A 136 -9.72 -5.72 -13.80
C SER A 136 -9.85 -6.58 -12.55
N ILE A 137 -10.21 -7.84 -12.71
CA ILE A 137 -10.32 -8.83 -11.63
C ILE A 137 -9.42 -10.00 -11.97
N LEU A 138 -8.60 -10.40 -11.01
CA LEU A 138 -7.76 -11.60 -11.06
C LEU A 138 -8.18 -12.53 -9.93
N SER A 139 -8.43 -13.79 -10.24
CA SER A 139 -8.81 -14.83 -9.27
C SER A 139 -7.94 -16.06 -9.41
N GLY A 140 -7.74 -16.78 -8.31
CA GLY A 140 -6.95 -18.03 -8.27
C GLY A 140 -6.94 -18.64 -6.87
N ASP A 141 -6.23 -19.73 -6.68
CA ASP A 141 -6.04 -20.31 -5.35
C ASP A 141 -5.08 -19.51 -4.50
N SER A 142 -4.07 -18.93 -5.12
CA SER A 142 -3.16 -17.99 -4.45
C SER A 142 -2.77 -16.83 -5.37
N ILE A 143 -2.58 -15.66 -4.76
CA ILE A 143 -2.11 -14.47 -5.44
C ILE A 143 -1.04 -13.82 -4.56
N ASP A 144 0.15 -13.61 -5.11
CA ASP A 144 1.22 -12.85 -4.51
C ASP A 144 1.25 -11.44 -5.12
N TYR A 145 1.13 -10.43 -4.28
CA TYR A 145 1.25 -9.03 -4.65
C TYR A 145 2.47 -8.41 -3.99
N ILE A 146 3.46 -8.02 -4.80
CA ILE A 146 4.65 -7.31 -4.35
C ILE A 146 4.37 -5.82 -4.45
N VAL A 147 4.16 -5.17 -3.31
CA VAL A 147 3.64 -3.80 -3.21
C VAL A 147 4.60 -2.79 -3.87
N SER A 148 5.90 -2.84 -3.55
CA SER A 148 6.91 -1.92 -4.10
C SER A 148 7.10 -2.04 -5.61
N LYS A 149 6.89 -3.25 -6.16
CA LYS A 149 7.03 -3.52 -7.59
C LYS A 149 5.71 -3.44 -8.35
N ARG A 150 4.58 -3.29 -7.64
CA ARG A 150 3.23 -3.36 -8.22
C ARG A 150 3.05 -4.59 -9.11
N THR A 151 3.64 -5.71 -8.69
CA THR A 151 3.64 -6.95 -9.46
C THR A 151 2.72 -7.96 -8.81
N VAL A 152 1.79 -8.50 -9.60
CA VAL A 152 0.88 -9.55 -9.19
C VAL A 152 1.30 -10.87 -9.84
N LYS A 153 1.38 -11.94 -9.05
CA LYS A 153 1.57 -13.31 -9.53
C LYS A 153 0.43 -14.15 -9.00
N ALA A 154 -0.33 -14.78 -9.88
CA ALA A 154 -1.40 -15.68 -9.49
C ALA A 154 -1.03 -17.12 -9.83
N ALA A 155 -1.43 -18.06 -8.97
CA ALA A 155 -1.32 -19.48 -9.21
C ALA A 155 -2.67 -20.16 -8.97
N GLY A 156 -3.04 -21.06 -9.87
CA GLY A 156 -4.11 -22.03 -9.67
C GLY A 156 -3.52 -23.31 -9.09
N ASN A 157 -4.30 -24.03 -8.30
CA ASN A 157 -3.88 -25.30 -7.74
C ASN A 157 -3.98 -26.40 -8.80
N GLY A 158 -2.90 -26.64 -9.54
CA GLY A 158 -2.77 -27.73 -10.52
C GLY A 158 -2.65 -29.13 -9.89
N GLY A 159 -2.96 -29.32 -8.61
CA GLY A 159 -2.93 -30.61 -7.91
C GLY A 159 -4.18 -31.44 -8.18
N SER A 160 -4.01 -32.76 -8.27
CA SER A 160 -5.02 -33.78 -8.48
C SER A 160 -6.38 -33.52 -7.83
N GLY A 161 -7.35 -33.02 -8.61
CA GLY A 161 -8.75 -33.02 -8.23
C GLY A 161 -9.53 -31.70 -8.33
N GLY A 162 -8.91 -30.58 -8.65
CA GLY A 162 -9.62 -29.32 -8.85
C GLY A 162 -9.02 -28.50 -9.99
N ASP A 163 -9.77 -28.30 -11.06
CA ASP A 163 -9.38 -27.47 -12.22
C ASP A 163 -9.55 -25.97 -11.89
N ARG A 164 -8.92 -25.52 -10.78
CA ARG A 164 -8.92 -24.08 -10.44
C ARG A 164 -7.80 -23.41 -11.22
N ARG A 165 -8.20 -22.78 -12.29
CA ARG A 165 -7.31 -21.97 -13.14
C ARG A 165 -7.27 -20.55 -12.63
N VAL A 166 -6.21 -19.83 -12.99
CA VAL A 166 -6.19 -18.38 -12.86
C VAL A 166 -7.19 -17.81 -13.86
N GLU A 167 -8.11 -16.98 -13.35
CA GLU A 167 -9.10 -16.27 -14.17
C GLU A 167 -8.79 -14.79 -14.15
N VAL A 168 -8.82 -14.16 -15.32
CA VAL A 168 -8.63 -12.70 -15.49
C VAL A 168 -9.83 -12.15 -16.25
N VAL A 169 -10.47 -11.14 -15.67
CA VAL A 169 -11.54 -10.35 -16.31
C VAL A 169 -11.03 -8.92 -16.44
N ILE A 170 -11.08 -8.39 -17.66
CA ILE A 170 -10.57 -7.05 -18.01
C ILE A 170 -11.75 -6.18 -18.47
#